data_80f3bee89712e9d5cb31b7ddc74a386b
#
_entry.id   80f3bee89712e9d5cb31b7ddc74a386b
#
_cell.length_a   1.000
_cell.length_b   1.000
_cell.length_c   1.000
_cell.angle_alpha   90.00
_cell.angle_beta   90.00
_cell.angle_gamma   90.00
#
_symmetry.space_group_name_H-M   'P 1'
#
loop_
_entity.id
_entity.type
_entity.pdbx_description
1 polymer ?
#
loop_
_entity_poly.entity_id
_entity_poly.type
_entity_poly.pdbx_seq_one_letter_code
_entity_poly.pdbx_strand_id
1 'polypeptide(L)'
;MKIYYNSSLWNDKKGLLGLPQRTHWQFEYAGTKRYIPYVYRFSKGIVFDIITILDEMKLREFFERYEKIEEILTPLQRRCAEQEHPYQSVPIKEIWVNGKKVEVGYSSSSTISIPWVHQNDELVSIRKAYSFILKDAACFACERFCVPYPEADSKVEKLLRFLRLDPIRRIKVSTYPIKRLLPLDIHFEILQGEKEKIISFHHPITGIKHNLYFQKSEWMEIPMGTDRTPNFHIMQSMYEIEPTLPQGDTLQFNSSIQYKESPKEQKEDYFSPNVVSSIGIIGGADGPTALSISSKEKDKIYGLHHLPLHSCISVPSIQKEDMAHFIVEGINTRKYGSQEYIFRYKK
;
A
#
# COMPACT_ATOMS: atom_id res chain seq x y z
N MET A 1 4.60 -22.70 18.32
CA MET A 1 3.59 -21.58 18.34
C MET A 1 2.22 -22.16 18.09
N LYS A 2 1.18 -21.66 18.78
CA LYS A 2 -0.22 -22.05 18.53
C LYS A 2 -0.79 -21.10 17.48
N ILE A 3 -1.25 -21.63 16.34
CA ILE A 3 -1.84 -20.86 15.26
C ILE A 3 -3.35 -21.12 15.21
N TYR A 4 -4.12 -20.04 15.15
CA TYR A 4 -5.58 -20.03 15.02
C TYR A 4 -5.98 -19.52 13.62
N TYR A 5 -7.24 -19.73 13.25
CA TYR A 5 -7.74 -19.28 11.95
C TYR A 5 -8.03 -17.77 11.96
N ASN A 6 -6.98 -16.97 11.94
CA ASN A 6 -6.98 -15.52 11.77
C ASN A 6 -5.63 -15.06 11.22
N SER A 7 -5.54 -13.82 10.80
CA SER A 7 -4.28 -13.21 10.37
C SER A 7 -3.51 -12.53 11.52
N SER A 8 -4.08 -12.46 12.74
CA SER A 8 -3.43 -11.82 13.86
C SER A 8 -2.12 -12.53 14.22
N LEU A 9 -1.06 -11.77 14.38
CA LEU A 9 0.21 -12.24 14.92
C LEU A 9 0.18 -12.22 16.46
N TRP A 10 -0.78 -11.53 17.03
CA TRP A 10 -1.03 -11.37 18.46
C TRP A 10 -1.92 -12.49 18.97
N ASN A 11 -1.76 -12.85 20.24
CA ASN A 11 -2.34 -14.06 20.86
C ASN A 11 -3.88 -14.01 21.04
N ASP A 12 -4.64 -14.01 19.98
CA ASP A 12 -6.08 -14.22 20.02
C ASP A 12 -6.40 -15.70 20.18
N LYS A 13 -6.51 -16.15 21.43
CA LYS A 13 -6.71 -17.56 21.81
C LYS A 13 -8.13 -18.08 21.54
N LYS A 14 -8.73 -17.77 20.38
CA LYS A 14 -10.09 -18.21 20.06
C LYS A 14 -10.11 -19.27 18.95
N GLY A 15 -10.66 -20.44 19.25
CA GLY A 15 -10.94 -21.48 18.27
C GLY A 15 -10.00 -22.68 18.32
N LEU A 16 -10.12 -23.54 17.29
CA LEU A 16 -9.30 -24.74 17.14
C LEU A 16 -7.92 -24.39 16.57
N LEU A 17 -6.90 -25.13 17.04
CA LEU A 17 -5.54 -25.01 16.51
C LEU A 17 -5.44 -25.55 15.10
N GLY A 18 -4.66 -24.89 14.24
CA GLY A 18 -4.35 -25.39 12.91
C GLY A 18 -3.51 -26.66 12.93
N LEU A 19 -3.75 -27.56 11.99
CA LEU A 19 -2.91 -28.73 11.78
C LEU A 19 -1.72 -28.32 10.89
N PRO A 20 -0.47 -28.36 11.42
CA PRO A 20 0.69 -27.94 10.65
C PRO A 20 1.02 -28.94 9.54
N GLN A 21 1.28 -28.42 8.36
CA GLN A 21 1.90 -29.14 7.25
C GLN A 21 3.22 -28.46 6.92
N ARG A 22 4.32 -29.16 7.08
CA ARG A 22 5.66 -28.65 6.83
C ARG A 22 5.89 -28.54 5.33
N THR A 23 6.32 -27.37 4.86
CA THR A 23 6.42 -27.08 3.42
C THR A 23 7.83 -26.77 2.95
N HIS A 24 8.65 -26.13 3.76
CA HIS A 24 10.02 -25.68 3.40
C HIS A 24 10.08 -24.88 2.08
N TRP A 25 8.99 -24.21 1.72
CA TRP A 25 8.97 -23.39 0.51
C TRP A 25 9.79 -22.14 0.69
N GLN A 26 10.45 -21.76 -0.38
CA GLN A 26 11.24 -20.52 -0.43
C GLN A 26 11.10 -19.89 -1.81
N PHE A 27 11.19 -18.58 -1.85
CA PHE A 27 11.17 -17.79 -3.07
C PHE A 27 11.94 -16.49 -2.88
N GLU A 28 12.25 -15.81 -3.96
CA GLU A 28 12.88 -14.50 -3.93
C GLU A 28 11.87 -13.45 -4.35
N TYR A 29 11.79 -12.35 -3.59
CA TYR A 29 10.95 -11.22 -3.89
C TYR A 29 11.69 -9.93 -3.58
N ALA A 30 11.76 -9.00 -4.56
CA ALA A 30 12.48 -7.73 -4.44
C ALA A 30 13.94 -7.90 -3.96
N GLY A 31 14.64 -8.90 -4.50
CA GLY A 31 16.03 -9.21 -4.13
C GLY A 31 16.23 -9.82 -2.74
N THR A 32 15.15 -10.19 -2.06
CA THR A 32 15.21 -10.76 -0.71
C THR A 32 14.58 -12.14 -0.67
N LYS A 33 15.27 -13.09 -0.02
CA LYS A 33 14.81 -14.46 0.15
C LYS A 33 13.70 -14.54 1.20
N ARG A 34 12.63 -15.24 0.87
CA ARG A 34 11.42 -15.43 1.66
C ARG A 34 11.21 -16.93 1.92
N TYR A 35 10.63 -17.25 3.07
CA TYR A 35 10.40 -18.63 3.50
C TYR A 35 8.95 -18.81 3.90
N ILE A 36 8.31 -19.91 3.46
CA ILE A 36 7.01 -20.38 3.94
C ILE A 36 7.27 -21.76 4.58
N PRO A 37 7.56 -21.80 5.89
CA PRO A 37 7.98 -23.04 6.54
C PRO A 37 6.85 -24.02 6.78
N TYR A 38 5.64 -23.52 7.04
CA TYR A 38 4.45 -24.29 7.32
C TYR A 38 3.21 -23.69 6.70
N VAL A 39 2.26 -24.56 6.35
CA VAL A 39 0.87 -24.20 6.10
C VAL A 39 0.02 -24.90 7.17
N TYR A 40 -0.78 -24.13 7.88
CA TYR A 40 -1.68 -24.62 8.93
C TYR A 40 -3.07 -24.81 8.34
N ARG A 41 -3.60 -26.03 8.43
CA ARG A 41 -4.91 -26.40 7.87
C ARG A 41 -6.01 -26.26 8.92
N PHE A 42 -7.12 -25.69 8.50
CA PHE A 42 -8.35 -25.55 9.27
C PHE A 42 -9.53 -26.08 8.46
N SER A 43 -10.71 -26.17 9.07
CA SER A 43 -11.93 -26.57 8.35
C SER A 43 -12.38 -25.51 7.33
N LYS A 44 -12.09 -24.24 7.59
CA LYS A 44 -12.52 -23.07 6.78
C LYS A 44 -11.49 -22.60 5.76
N GLY A 45 -10.22 -22.98 5.93
CA GLY A 45 -9.14 -22.48 5.09
C GLY A 45 -7.76 -22.82 5.65
N ILE A 46 -6.78 -22.04 5.27
CA ILE A 46 -5.37 -22.21 5.67
C ILE A 46 -4.83 -20.92 6.28
N VAL A 47 -3.82 -21.07 7.11
CA VAL A 47 -2.96 -19.95 7.56
C VAL A 47 -1.52 -20.31 7.23
N PHE A 48 -0.76 -19.36 6.72
CA PHE A 48 0.68 -19.52 6.52
C PHE A 48 1.42 -18.23 6.81
N ASP A 49 2.67 -18.38 7.21
CA ASP A 49 3.56 -17.25 7.49
C ASP A 49 4.64 -17.18 6.40
N ILE A 50 4.92 -15.96 5.94
CA ILE A 50 6.09 -15.63 5.13
C ILE A 50 7.13 -15.03 6.07
N ILE A 51 8.27 -15.70 6.22
CA ILE A 51 9.38 -15.26 7.05
C ILE A 51 10.48 -14.68 6.17
N THR A 52 10.96 -13.52 6.55
CA THR A 52 12.06 -12.81 5.88
C THR A 52 13.16 -12.51 6.85
N ILE A 53 14.40 -12.93 6.55
CA ILE A 53 15.58 -12.49 7.28
C ILE A 53 15.97 -11.11 6.74
N LEU A 54 16.18 -10.17 7.64
CA LEU A 54 16.52 -8.78 7.31
C LEU A 54 18.00 -8.53 7.59
N ASP A 55 18.60 -7.71 6.73
CA ASP A 55 19.96 -7.25 6.88
C ASP A 55 20.03 -6.21 8.00
N GLU A 56 20.70 -6.58 9.10
CA GLU A 56 20.83 -5.73 10.28
C GLU A 56 21.58 -4.43 9.96
N MET A 57 22.63 -4.48 9.16
CA MET A 57 23.45 -3.30 8.82
C MET A 57 22.62 -2.27 8.07
N LYS A 58 21.89 -2.72 7.03
CA LYS A 58 21.01 -1.83 6.26
C LYS A 58 19.88 -1.22 7.11
N LEU A 59 19.34 -2.01 8.06
CA LEU A 59 18.34 -1.48 8.99
C LEU A 59 18.93 -0.41 9.93
N ARG A 60 20.14 -0.63 10.48
CA ARG A 60 20.80 0.35 11.32
C ARG A 60 21.07 1.64 10.55
N GLU A 61 21.65 1.54 9.35
CA GLU A 61 21.89 2.70 8.48
C GLU A 61 20.59 3.47 8.16
N PHE A 62 19.49 2.74 7.93
CA PHE A 62 18.19 3.36 7.69
C PHE A 62 17.68 4.13 8.92
N PHE A 63 17.68 3.51 10.09
CA PHE A 63 17.23 4.17 11.33
C PHE A 63 18.15 5.32 11.73
N GLU A 64 19.46 5.18 11.65
CA GLU A 64 20.41 6.28 11.92
C GLU A 64 20.17 7.51 11.03
N ARG A 65 19.76 7.26 9.77
CA ARG A 65 19.47 8.33 8.81
C ARG A 65 18.16 9.04 9.10
N TYR A 66 17.11 8.31 9.47
CA TYR A 66 15.73 8.82 9.49
C TYR A 66 15.16 9.05 10.89
N GLU A 67 15.56 8.28 11.93
CA GLU A 67 14.98 8.35 13.27
C GLU A 67 15.05 9.77 13.88
N LYS A 68 16.17 10.45 13.70
CA LYS A 68 16.39 11.80 14.27
C LYS A 68 15.62 12.92 13.56
N ILE A 69 15.14 12.67 12.37
CA ILE A 69 14.51 13.70 11.51
C ILE A 69 13.06 13.37 11.17
N GLU A 70 12.52 12.26 11.67
CA GLU A 70 11.16 11.78 11.32
C GLU A 70 10.08 12.84 11.59
N GLU A 71 10.19 13.57 12.70
CA GLU A 71 9.22 14.60 13.09
C GLU A 71 9.25 15.85 12.18
N ILE A 72 10.38 16.11 11.52
CA ILE A 72 10.56 17.30 10.66
C ILE A 72 10.41 17.00 9.17
N LEU A 73 10.24 15.73 8.79
CA LEU A 73 10.05 15.35 7.39
C LEU A 73 8.70 15.82 6.88
N THR A 74 8.69 16.40 5.68
CA THR A 74 7.46 16.64 4.94
C THR A 74 6.78 15.32 4.58
N PRO A 75 5.46 15.29 4.26
CA PRO A 75 4.78 14.07 3.82
C PRO A 75 5.46 13.41 2.62
N LEU A 76 5.95 14.18 1.66
CA LEU A 76 6.68 13.66 0.51
C LEU A 76 8.02 13.04 0.92
N GLN A 77 8.80 13.72 1.77
CA GLN A 77 10.07 13.20 2.27
C GLN A 77 9.88 11.91 3.08
N ARG A 78 8.82 11.84 3.91
CA ARG A 78 8.46 10.63 4.66
C ARG A 78 8.15 9.47 3.72
N ARG A 79 7.37 9.70 2.66
CA ARG A 79 7.06 8.70 1.63
C ARG A 79 8.31 8.24 0.88
N CYS A 80 9.24 9.14 0.57
CA CYS A 80 10.53 8.78 -0.02
C CYS A 80 11.38 7.94 0.94
N ALA A 81 11.42 8.29 2.22
CA ALA A 81 12.10 7.51 3.24
C ALA A 81 11.51 6.10 3.39
N GLU A 82 10.18 5.96 3.43
CA GLU A 82 9.50 4.65 3.46
C GLU A 82 9.89 3.75 2.29
N GLN A 83 10.12 4.31 1.10
CA GLN A 83 10.58 3.56 -0.07
C GLN A 83 12.02 3.06 0.02
N GLU A 84 12.85 3.69 0.86
CA GLU A 84 14.23 3.27 1.16
C GLU A 84 14.30 2.21 2.26
N HIS A 85 13.18 1.95 2.96
CA HIS A 85 13.14 0.95 4.01
C HIS A 85 13.61 -0.42 3.48
N PRO A 86 14.58 -1.07 4.16
CA PRO A 86 15.18 -2.33 3.68
C PRO A 86 14.21 -3.51 3.59
N TYR A 87 13.09 -3.43 4.29
CA TYR A 87 12.03 -4.42 4.20
C TYR A 87 10.87 -3.91 3.36
N GLN A 88 10.40 -4.77 2.45
CA GLN A 88 9.20 -4.56 1.67
C GLN A 88 8.30 -5.78 1.79
N SER A 89 7.05 -5.59 2.22
CA SER A 89 6.04 -6.65 2.26
C SER A 89 5.74 -7.20 0.88
N VAL A 90 5.24 -8.44 0.82
CA VAL A 90 4.83 -9.07 -0.45
C VAL A 90 3.40 -8.65 -0.79
N PRO A 91 3.16 -7.79 -1.79
CA PRO A 91 1.83 -7.31 -2.14
C PRO A 91 1.09 -8.38 -2.95
N ILE A 92 0.52 -9.38 -2.26
CA ILE A 92 -0.21 -10.45 -2.91
C ILE A 92 -1.49 -9.90 -3.56
N LYS A 93 -1.67 -10.21 -4.83
CA LYS A 93 -2.86 -9.87 -5.62
C LYS A 93 -3.91 -10.99 -5.57
N GLU A 94 -3.47 -12.22 -5.81
CA GLU A 94 -4.35 -13.37 -5.89
C GLU A 94 -3.68 -14.62 -5.32
N ILE A 95 -4.49 -15.50 -4.74
CA ILE A 95 -4.06 -16.78 -4.18
C ILE A 95 -4.89 -17.92 -4.78
N TRP A 96 -4.22 -19.00 -5.14
CA TRP A 96 -4.84 -20.26 -5.55
C TRP A 96 -4.41 -21.36 -4.60
N VAL A 97 -5.36 -22.15 -4.14
CA VAL A 97 -5.13 -23.32 -3.28
C VAL A 97 -5.54 -24.58 -4.04
N ASN A 98 -4.61 -25.52 -4.18
CA ASN A 98 -4.80 -26.77 -4.93
C ASN A 98 -5.32 -26.57 -6.37
N GLY A 99 -4.97 -25.44 -7.01
CA GLY A 99 -5.32 -25.11 -8.38
C GLY A 99 -6.58 -24.28 -8.57
N LYS A 100 -7.33 -23.99 -7.49
CA LYS A 100 -8.52 -23.16 -7.51
C LYS A 100 -8.24 -21.79 -6.94
N LYS A 101 -8.76 -20.75 -7.57
CA LYS A 101 -8.65 -19.35 -7.11
C LYS A 101 -9.51 -19.13 -5.87
N VAL A 102 -9.00 -18.34 -4.94
CA VAL A 102 -9.72 -17.88 -3.75
C VAL A 102 -10.44 -16.58 -4.11
N GLU A 103 -11.77 -16.66 -4.28
CA GLU A 103 -12.57 -15.51 -4.72
C GLU A 103 -12.96 -14.56 -3.58
N VAL A 104 -13.09 -15.07 -2.35
CA VAL A 104 -13.54 -14.29 -1.18
C VAL A 104 -12.46 -13.36 -0.64
N GLY A 105 -11.24 -13.42 -1.21
CA GLY A 105 -10.10 -12.67 -0.70
C GLY A 105 -9.41 -13.36 0.49
N TYR A 106 -8.50 -12.65 1.14
CA TYR A 106 -7.76 -13.12 2.30
C TYR A 106 -7.53 -11.97 3.28
N SER A 107 -7.18 -12.27 4.52
CA SER A 107 -6.68 -11.27 5.47
C SER A 107 -5.21 -11.50 5.77
N SER A 108 -4.47 -10.41 6.01
CA SER A 108 -3.05 -10.49 6.37
C SER A 108 -2.69 -9.50 7.44
N SER A 109 -1.62 -9.80 8.18
CA SER A 109 -0.92 -8.85 9.05
C SER A 109 0.57 -9.11 8.99
N SER A 110 1.35 -8.07 9.26
CA SER A 110 2.80 -8.13 9.24
C SER A 110 3.40 -7.52 10.49
N THR A 111 4.59 -7.98 10.84
CA THR A 111 5.41 -7.40 11.90
C THR A 111 6.88 -7.53 11.56
N ILE A 112 7.69 -6.62 12.11
CA ILE A 112 9.14 -6.62 11.96
C ILE A 112 9.74 -6.72 13.35
N SER A 113 10.71 -7.63 13.52
CA SER A 113 11.50 -7.76 14.74
C SER A 113 12.83 -7.04 14.57
N ILE A 114 12.98 -5.94 15.30
CA ILE A 114 14.21 -5.13 15.36
C ILE A 114 14.59 -4.99 16.83
N PRO A 115 15.63 -5.68 17.32
CA PRO A 115 15.93 -5.81 18.74
C PRO A 115 16.16 -4.49 19.47
N TRP A 116 16.65 -3.46 18.78
CA TRP A 116 16.93 -2.14 19.38
C TRP A 116 15.77 -1.15 19.29
N VAL A 117 14.67 -1.50 18.58
CA VAL A 117 13.47 -0.64 18.47
C VAL A 117 12.35 -1.16 19.35
N HIS A 118 12.04 -2.46 19.28
CA HIS A 118 10.94 -3.07 20.02
C HIS A 118 11.31 -4.44 20.56
N GLN A 119 11.11 -4.63 21.86
CA GLN A 119 11.08 -5.96 22.49
C GLN A 119 9.63 -6.32 22.76
N ASN A 120 9.14 -7.38 22.10
CA ASN A 120 7.78 -7.85 22.25
C ASN A 120 7.78 -9.38 22.41
N ASP A 121 7.03 -9.89 23.39
CA ASP A 121 6.95 -11.32 23.72
C ASP A 121 6.43 -12.17 22.56
N GLU A 122 5.56 -11.63 21.74
CA GLU A 122 5.05 -12.36 20.55
C GLU A 122 6.15 -12.58 19.52
N LEU A 123 7.02 -11.60 19.30
CA LEU A 123 8.17 -11.74 18.41
C LEU A 123 9.14 -12.83 18.90
N VAL A 124 9.28 -12.97 20.21
CA VAL A 124 10.03 -14.09 20.83
C VAL A 124 9.37 -15.42 20.49
N SER A 125 8.04 -15.51 20.55
CA SER A 125 7.28 -16.72 20.21
C SER A 125 7.44 -17.10 18.74
N ILE A 126 7.44 -16.13 17.82
CA ILE A 126 7.67 -16.32 16.38
C ILE A 126 9.10 -16.80 16.15
N ARG A 127 10.10 -16.14 16.74
CA ARG A 127 11.51 -16.52 16.67
C ARG A 127 11.73 -17.96 17.13
N LYS A 128 11.15 -18.35 18.27
CA LYS A 128 11.22 -19.71 18.80
C LYS A 128 10.59 -20.73 17.86
N ALA A 129 9.42 -20.43 17.27
CA ALA A 129 8.72 -21.34 16.38
C ALA A 129 9.46 -21.58 15.06
N TYR A 130 10.16 -20.56 14.56
CA TYR A 130 10.93 -20.60 13.30
C TYR A 130 12.44 -20.57 13.54
N SER A 131 12.90 -21.06 14.71
CA SER A 131 14.31 -21.03 15.10
C SER A 131 15.26 -21.72 14.09
N PHE A 132 14.77 -22.72 13.37
CA PHE A 132 15.55 -23.40 12.32
C PHE A 132 15.83 -22.51 11.08
N ILE A 133 15.08 -21.39 10.89
CA ILE A 133 15.35 -20.37 9.86
C ILE A 133 16.03 -19.16 10.49
N LEU A 134 15.61 -18.78 11.70
CA LEU A 134 15.97 -17.54 12.37
C LEU A 134 17.12 -17.67 13.37
N LYS A 135 17.83 -18.83 13.38
CA LYS A 135 18.87 -19.14 14.36
C LYS A 135 19.92 -18.02 14.51
N ASP A 136 20.42 -17.55 13.37
CA ASP A 136 21.51 -16.58 13.30
C ASP A 136 21.02 -15.18 12.84
N ALA A 137 19.70 -14.99 12.72
CA ALA A 137 19.12 -13.73 12.26
C ALA A 137 18.89 -12.79 13.44
N ALA A 138 19.52 -11.62 13.46
CA ALA A 138 19.22 -10.57 14.43
C ALA A 138 17.82 -9.98 14.16
N CYS A 139 17.55 -9.62 12.92
CA CYS A 139 16.33 -8.98 12.47
C CYS A 139 15.55 -9.87 11.50
N PHE A 140 14.22 -9.84 11.59
CA PHE A 140 13.35 -10.57 10.67
C PHE A 140 11.99 -9.89 10.54
N ALA A 141 11.27 -10.19 9.46
CA ALA A 141 9.86 -9.89 9.30
C ALA A 141 9.03 -11.16 9.21
N CYS A 142 7.80 -11.08 9.69
CA CYS A 142 6.80 -12.14 9.59
C CYS A 142 5.49 -11.55 9.03
N GLU A 143 5.04 -12.10 7.92
CA GLU A 143 3.74 -11.77 7.32
C GLU A 143 2.84 -13.00 7.42
N ARG A 144 1.70 -12.88 8.10
CA ARG A 144 0.72 -13.95 8.25
C ARG A 144 -0.46 -13.73 7.33
N PHE A 145 -0.80 -14.77 6.59
CA PHE A 145 -1.93 -14.81 5.69
C PHE A 145 -2.96 -15.81 6.17
N CYS A 146 -4.22 -15.38 6.33
CA CYS A 146 -5.36 -16.22 6.59
C CYS A 146 -6.23 -16.27 5.34
N VAL A 147 -6.29 -17.45 4.73
CA VAL A 147 -6.84 -17.66 3.38
C VAL A 147 -7.99 -18.64 3.46
N PRO A 148 -9.23 -18.29 3.10
CA PRO A 148 -10.34 -19.22 3.05
C PRO A 148 -10.13 -20.25 1.93
N TYR A 149 -10.74 -21.42 2.06
CA TYR A 149 -10.75 -22.36 0.95
C TYR A 149 -11.64 -21.84 -0.19
N PRO A 150 -11.23 -22.06 -1.45
CA PRO A 150 -12.15 -21.91 -2.59
C PRO A 150 -13.31 -22.90 -2.48
N GLU A 151 -14.35 -22.71 -3.26
CA GLU A 151 -15.48 -23.65 -3.28
C GLU A 151 -15.04 -25.10 -3.54
N ALA A 152 -15.65 -26.03 -2.81
CA ALA A 152 -15.35 -27.45 -2.96
C ALA A 152 -16.20 -28.07 -4.10
N ASP A 153 -15.57 -28.87 -4.98
CA ASP A 153 -16.26 -29.52 -6.11
C ASP A 153 -17.10 -30.70 -5.68
N SER A 154 -16.83 -31.28 -4.52
CA SER A 154 -17.50 -32.49 -4.06
C SER A 154 -17.79 -32.51 -2.57
N LYS A 155 -18.79 -33.33 -2.18
CA LYS A 155 -19.10 -33.59 -0.77
C LYS A 155 -17.91 -34.24 -0.04
N VAL A 156 -17.12 -35.04 -0.73
CA VAL A 156 -15.93 -35.70 -0.18
C VAL A 156 -14.86 -34.64 0.15
N GLU A 157 -14.62 -33.69 -0.74
CA GLU A 157 -13.69 -32.59 -0.51
C GLU A 157 -14.13 -31.74 0.70
N LYS A 158 -15.44 -31.43 0.80
CA LYS A 158 -16.00 -30.71 1.96
C LYS A 158 -15.76 -31.47 3.26
N LEU A 159 -15.96 -32.78 3.27
CA LEU A 159 -15.73 -33.63 4.45
C LEU A 159 -14.25 -33.69 4.81
N LEU A 160 -13.34 -33.85 3.85
CA LEU A 160 -11.90 -33.88 4.08
C LEU A 160 -11.41 -32.52 4.65
N ARG A 161 -11.92 -31.42 4.14
CA ARG A 161 -11.61 -30.08 4.66
C ARG A 161 -12.15 -29.90 6.08
N PHE A 162 -13.40 -30.33 6.34
CA PHE A 162 -13.98 -30.26 7.68
C PHE A 162 -13.14 -31.05 8.69
N LEU A 163 -12.68 -32.25 8.32
CA LEU A 163 -11.77 -33.06 9.14
C LEU A 163 -10.32 -32.59 9.11
N ARG A 164 -10.00 -31.54 8.35
CA ARG A 164 -8.65 -31.00 8.13
C ARG A 164 -7.66 -32.01 7.55
N LEU A 165 -8.17 -32.99 6.84
CA LEU A 165 -7.39 -34.06 6.21
C LEU A 165 -7.01 -33.75 4.75
N ASP A 166 -7.63 -32.74 4.12
CA ASP A 166 -7.27 -32.32 2.76
C ASP A 166 -5.85 -31.70 2.76
N PRO A 167 -4.86 -32.36 2.12
CA PRO A 167 -3.49 -31.85 2.10
C PRO A 167 -3.38 -30.67 1.14
N ILE A 168 -2.58 -29.68 1.52
CA ILE A 168 -2.22 -28.61 0.61
C ILE A 168 -1.10 -29.09 -0.31
N ARG A 169 -1.45 -29.39 -1.55
CA ARG A 169 -0.54 -29.91 -2.57
C ARG A 169 0.17 -28.79 -3.32
N ARG A 170 -0.55 -27.66 -3.51
CA ARG A 170 -0.06 -26.56 -4.30
C ARG A 170 -0.68 -25.24 -3.79
N ILE A 171 0.17 -24.23 -3.64
CA ILE A 171 -0.26 -22.84 -3.54
C ILE A 171 0.36 -22.09 -4.70
N LYS A 172 -0.44 -21.27 -5.40
CA LYS A 172 0.05 -20.27 -6.35
C LYS A 172 -0.33 -18.90 -5.81
N VAL A 173 0.59 -17.97 -5.85
CA VAL A 173 0.35 -16.56 -5.54
C VAL A 173 0.76 -15.70 -6.72
N SER A 174 0.01 -14.64 -7.01
CA SER A 174 0.45 -13.55 -7.87
C SER A 174 0.58 -12.28 -7.04
N THR A 175 1.49 -11.40 -7.43
CA THR A 175 1.74 -10.14 -6.73
C THR A 175 1.31 -8.94 -7.57
N TYR A 176 0.99 -7.83 -6.89
CA TYR A 176 0.92 -6.54 -7.56
C TYR A 176 2.33 -6.08 -7.98
N PRO A 177 2.45 -5.25 -9.02
CA PRO A 177 3.70 -4.59 -9.32
C PRO A 177 4.07 -3.60 -8.21
N ILE A 178 5.35 -3.49 -7.90
CA ILE A 178 5.85 -2.46 -7.00
C ILE A 178 6.14 -1.20 -7.79
N LYS A 179 5.56 -0.09 -7.35
CA LYS A 179 5.84 1.24 -7.87
C LYS A 179 6.90 1.93 -7.00
N ARG A 180 7.63 2.86 -7.61
CA ARG A 180 8.53 3.79 -6.93
C ARG A 180 8.11 5.19 -7.31
N LEU A 181 8.01 6.07 -6.31
CA LEU A 181 7.83 7.49 -6.54
C LEU A 181 9.19 8.15 -6.82
N LEU A 182 9.29 8.82 -7.94
CA LEU A 182 10.41 9.71 -8.27
C LEU A 182 9.95 11.12 -7.89
N PRO A 183 10.52 11.76 -6.84
CA PRO A 183 10.04 13.03 -6.35
C PRO A 183 10.28 14.16 -7.37
N LEU A 184 9.30 15.05 -7.50
CA LEU A 184 9.38 16.29 -8.28
C LEU A 184 9.19 17.52 -7.40
N ASP A 185 8.24 17.46 -6.45
CA ASP A 185 7.93 18.52 -5.46
C ASP A 185 7.62 19.88 -6.11
N ILE A 186 6.71 19.86 -7.09
CA ILE A 186 6.34 21.07 -7.85
C ILE A 186 5.04 21.63 -7.27
N HIS A 187 5.13 22.84 -6.72
CA HIS A 187 4.03 23.60 -6.16
C HIS A 187 3.57 24.67 -7.14
N PHE A 188 2.26 24.77 -7.37
CA PHE A 188 1.68 25.81 -8.23
C PHE A 188 0.21 26.05 -7.86
N GLU A 189 -0.31 27.15 -8.36
CA GLU A 189 -1.67 27.62 -8.09
C GLU A 189 -2.42 27.79 -9.39
N ILE A 190 -3.73 27.48 -9.38
CA ILE A 190 -4.65 27.73 -10.48
C ILE A 190 -5.77 28.64 -9.99
N LEU A 191 -5.99 29.75 -10.70
CA LEU A 191 -7.09 30.67 -10.43
C LEU A 191 -8.42 30.11 -10.98
N GLN A 192 -9.51 30.37 -10.28
CA GLN A 192 -10.83 30.04 -10.80
C GLN A 192 -11.07 30.77 -12.12
N GLY A 193 -11.41 30.03 -13.18
CA GLY A 193 -11.63 30.60 -14.51
C GLY A 193 -10.37 30.84 -15.34
N GLU A 194 -9.19 30.51 -14.83
CA GLU A 194 -7.96 30.49 -15.63
C GLU A 194 -8.14 29.55 -16.81
N LYS A 195 -7.90 30.02 -18.03
CA LYS A 195 -8.17 29.24 -19.25
C LYS A 195 -7.15 28.14 -19.47
N GLU A 196 -5.90 28.44 -19.19
CA GLU A 196 -4.80 27.51 -19.33
C GLU A 196 -3.65 27.87 -18.40
N LYS A 197 -3.06 26.86 -17.75
CA LYS A 197 -1.83 26.95 -16.96
C LYS A 197 -0.83 25.94 -17.46
N ILE A 198 0.40 26.39 -17.69
CA ILE A 198 1.48 25.50 -18.19
C ILE A 198 2.52 25.33 -17.08
N ILE A 199 2.81 24.06 -16.76
CA ILE A 199 3.85 23.67 -15.81
C ILE A 199 4.83 22.76 -16.52
N SER A 200 6.14 23.01 -16.41
CA SER A 200 7.17 22.18 -17.04
C SER A 200 8.02 21.49 -16.00
N PHE A 201 8.45 20.26 -16.29
CA PHE A 201 9.41 19.53 -15.46
C PHE A 201 10.30 18.61 -16.31
N HIS A 202 11.39 18.13 -15.72
CA HIS A 202 12.24 17.12 -16.34
C HIS A 202 12.03 15.78 -15.65
N HIS A 203 11.85 14.74 -16.43
CA HIS A 203 11.71 13.40 -15.88
C HIS A 203 13.04 12.97 -15.21
N PRO A 204 13.02 12.58 -13.89
CA PRO A 204 14.26 12.39 -13.12
C PRO A 204 15.21 11.30 -13.67
N ILE A 205 14.69 10.32 -14.40
CA ILE A 205 15.52 9.23 -14.97
C ILE A 205 15.90 9.51 -16.42
N THR A 206 14.94 9.92 -17.27
CA THR A 206 15.17 10.07 -18.70
C THR A 206 15.72 11.44 -19.08
N GLY A 207 15.58 12.45 -18.21
CA GLY A 207 15.94 13.83 -18.48
C GLY A 207 15.02 14.55 -19.49
N ILE A 208 13.98 13.86 -20.01
CA ILE A 208 13.06 14.44 -20.99
C ILE A 208 12.25 15.54 -20.30
N LYS A 209 12.16 16.71 -20.96
CA LYS A 209 11.29 17.79 -20.52
C LYS A 209 9.85 17.48 -20.91
N HIS A 210 8.93 17.58 -19.95
CA HIS A 210 7.49 17.45 -20.12
C HIS A 210 6.80 18.76 -19.79
N ASN A 211 5.72 19.07 -20.50
CA ASN A 211 4.83 20.18 -20.22
C ASN A 211 3.46 19.63 -19.83
N LEU A 212 2.88 20.18 -18.77
CA LEU A 212 1.51 19.93 -18.32
C LEU A 212 0.67 21.14 -18.71
N TYR A 213 -0.39 20.93 -19.46
CA TYR A 213 -1.33 21.95 -19.89
C TYR A 213 -2.63 21.78 -19.11
N PHE A 214 -2.78 22.54 -18.03
CA PHE A 214 -3.99 22.51 -17.20
C PHE A 214 -5.08 23.34 -17.85
N GLN A 215 -6.29 22.79 -17.90
CA GLN A 215 -7.46 23.41 -18.50
C GLN A 215 -8.72 22.97 -17.75
N LYS A 216 -9.79 23.74 -17.83
CA LYS A 216 -11.09 23.42 -17.23
C LYS A 216 -11.01 23.01 -15.78
N SER A 217 -10.93 24.00 -14.88
CA SER A 217 -10.89 23.81 -13.44
C SER A 217 -12.23 24.13 -12.80
N GLU A 218 -12.72 23.23 -11.94
CA GLU A 218 -14.02 23.35 -11.28
C GLU A 218 -13.89 23.04 -9.78
N TRP A 219 -14.51 23.86 -8.94
CA TRP A 219 -14.59 23.60 -7.52
C TRP A 219 -15.62 22.53 -7.19
N MET A 220 -15.27 21.64 -6.29
CA MET A 220 -16.14 20.64 -5.71
C MET A 220 -16.12 20.73 -4.19
N GLU A 221 -17.26 20.50 -3.56
CA GLU A 221 -17.41 20.44 -2.11
C GLU A 221 -17.54 18.99 -1.68
N ILE A 222 -16.76 18.58 -0.68
CA ILE A 222 -16.79 17.24 -0.11
C ILE A 222 -17.39 17.32 1.28
N PRO A 223 -18.62 16.79 1.47
CA PRO A 223 -19.24 16.75 2.79
C PRO A 223 -18.54 15.74 3.71
N MET A 224 -18.18 16.14 4.92
CA MET A 224 -17.52 15.28 5.89
C MET A 224 -18.48 14.46 6.77
N GLY A 225 -19.76 14.40 6.43
CA GLY A 225 -20.72 13.44 6.98
C GLY A 225 -21.23 13.72 8.40
N THR A 226 -20.83 14.81 9.06
CA THR A 226 -21.38 15.23 10.36
C THR A 226 -21.66 16.72 10.37
N ASP A 227 -22.78 17.14 10.99
CA ASP A 227 -23.18 18.55 11.12
C ASP A 227 -22.18 19.45 11.86
N ARG A 228 -21.09 18.88 12.40
CA ARG A 228 -20.08 19.60 13.19
C ARG A 228 -18.72 19.71 12.53
N THR A 229 -18.52 19.07 11.39
CA THR A 229 -17.24 19.15 10.65
C THR A 229 -17.42 20.04 9.43
N PRO A 230 -16.49 20.98 9.19
CA PRO A 230 -16.56 21.81 7.99
C PRO A 230 -16.40 20.96 6.74
N ASN A 231 -17.13 21.30 5.68
CA ASN A 231 -16.93 20.70 4.36
C ASN A 231 -15.55 21.08 3.82
N PHE A 232 -14.95 20.17 3.07
CA PHE A 232 -13.73 20.48 2.33
C PHE A 232 -14.05 20.94 0.92
N HIS A 233 -13.29 21.91 0.45
CA HIS A 233 -13.32 22.39 -0.92
C HIS A 233 -12.08 21.89 -1.65
N ILE A 234 -12.26 21.30 -2.81
CA ILE A 234 -11.20 20.89 -3.73
C ILE A 234 -11.49 21.45 -5.11
N MET A 235 -10.44 21.79 -5.83
CA MET A 235 -10.57 22.12 -7.25
C MET A 235 -10.13 20.89 -8.05
N GLN A 236 -11.00 20.38 -8.89
CA GLN A 236 -10.66 19.41 -9.92
C GLN A 236 -10.18 20.15 -11.14
N SER A 237 -9.05 19.76 -11.70
CA SER A 237 -8.53 20.28 -12.96
C SER A 237 -8.23 19.15 -13.92
N MET A 238 -8.44 19.43 -15.21
CA MET A 238 -8.04 18.53 -16.29
C MET A 238 -6.71 18.99 -16.86
N TYR A 239 -5.85 18.05 -17.24
CA TYR A 239 -4.56 18.37 -17.85
C TYR A 239 -4.19 17.40 -18.97
N GLU A 240 -3.40 17.90 -19.89
CA GLU A 240 -2.70 17.16 -20.94
C GLU A 240 -1.20 17.16 -20.62
N ILE A 241 -0.45 16.19 -21.16
CA ILE A 241 1.00 16.08 -20.97
C ILE A 241 1.71 15.84 -22.30
N GLU A 242 2.75 16.62 -22.56
CA GLU A 242 3.58 16.52 -23.76
C GLU A 242 5.09 16.64 -23.45
N PRO A 243 5.93 15.71 -23.97
CA PRO A 243 5.56 14.42 -24.54
C PRO A 243 4.91 13.51 -23.48
N THR A 244 4.23 12.46 -23.91
CA THR A 244 3.63 11.49 -22.98
C THR A 244 4.70 10.83 -22.11
N LEU A 245 4.36 10.52 -20.86
CA LEU A 245 5.26 9.79 -19.96
C LEU A 245 5.62 8.41 -20.52
N PRO A 246 6.77 7.85 -20.12
CA PRO A 246 7.13 6.47 -20.43
C PRO A 246 6.03 5.49 -20.03
N GLN A 247 5.91 4.38 -20.76
CA GLN A 247 4.87 3.40 -20.53
C GLN A 247 4.90 2.83 -19.10
N GLY A 248 3.81 3.02 -18.37
CA GLY A 248 3.65 2.55 -17.00
C GLY A 248 3.94 3.61 -15.94
N ASP A 249 4.45 4.78 -16.34
CA ASP A 249 4.64 5.92 -15.47
C ASP A 249 3.36 6.74 -15.35
N THR A 250 3.12 7.30 -14.16
CA THR A 250 1.96 8.14 -13.89
C THR A 250 2.34 9.27 -12.96
N LEU A 251 1.78 10.46 -13.16
CA LEU A 251 1.95 11.57 -12.22
C LEU A 251 1.22 11.27 -10.90
N GLN A 252 1.84 11.69 -9.80
CA GLN A 252 1.26 11.66 -8.47
C GLN A 252 1.07 13.09 -8.00
N PHE A 253 -0.19 13.44 -7.71
CA PHE A 253 -0.55 14.71 -7.09
C PHE A 253 -0.75 14.51 -5.58
N ASN A 254 -0.43 15.53 -4.79
CA ASN A 254 -0.68 15.53 -3.36
C ASN A 254 -2.13 15.97 -3.09
N SER A 255 -2.92 15.06 -2.54
CA SER A 255 -4.28 15.32 -2.06
C SER A 255 -4.36 15.39 -0.53
N SER A 256 -3.23 15.50 0.17
CA SER A 256 -3.23 15.62 1.63
C SER A 256 -3.80 16.96 2.07
N ILE A 257 -4.54 16.93 3.18
CA ILE A 257 -5.11 18.14 3.78
C ILE A 257 -3.99 18.94 4.42
N GLN A 258 -3.81 20.18 3.98
CA GLN A 258 -2.95 21.16 4.65
C GLN A 258 -3.82 22.12 5.44
N TYR A 259 -3.60 22.18 6.75
CA TYR A 259 -4.18 23.23 7.57
C TYR A 259 -3.34 24.49 7.40
N LYS A 260 -3.89 25.51 6.71
CA LYS A 260 -3.38 26.87 6.86
C LYS A 260 -3.90 27.39 8.21
N GLU A 261 -3.01 27.71 9.13
CA GLU A 261 -3.38 28.47 10.31
C GLU A 261 -3.94 29.81 9.85
N SER A 262 -5.24 30.05 10.12
CA SER A 262 -5.83 31.37 9.95
C SER A 262 -5.11 32.36 10.89
N PRO A 263 -4.69 33.51 10.41
CA PRO A 263 -4.15 34.54 11.32
C PRO A 263 -5.27 35.03 12.22
N LYS A 264 -5.26 34.55 13.47
CA LYS A 264 -5.94 35.11 14.64
C LYS A 264 -7.46 35.34 14.54
N GLU A 265 -8.23 34.30 14.77
CA GLU A 265 -9.38 34.45 15.67
C GLU A 265 -9.28 33.37 16.75
N GLN A 266 -9.05 33.88 17.95
CA GLN A 266 -9.13 33.11 19.20
C GLN A 266 -10.55 32.56 19.32
N LYS A 267 -10.71 31.28 19.40
CA LYS A 267 -11.43 30.57 20.45
C LYS A 267 -11.79 29.17 20.04
N GLU A 268 -11.52 28.36 21.03
CA GLU A 268 -12.00 27.04 21.34
C GLU A 268 -11.25 25.88 20.72
N ASP A 269 -10.52 25.23 21.64
CA ASP A 269 -9.87 23.93 21.54
C ASP A 269 -10.79 22.84 20.99
N TYR A 270 -10.81 22.68 19.67
CA TYR A 270 -11.55 21.58 19.05
C TYR A 270 -10.68 20.51 18.40
N PHE A 271 -9.37 20.69 18.35
CA PHE A 271 -8.47 19.64 17.84
C PHE A 271 -7.25 19.48 18.75
N SER A 272 -7.26 18.43 19.55
CA SER A 272 -6.05 17.93 20.18
C SER A 272 -5.10 17.46 19.06
N PRO A 273 -3.80 17.85 19.07
CA PRO A 273 -2.82 17.48 18.05
C PRO A 273 -2.66 15.97 17.83
N ASN A 274 -3.15 15.16 18.76
CA ASN A 274 -3.07 13.71 18.72
C ASN A 274 -4.17 13.01 17.89
N VAL A 275 -5.10 13.75 17.28
CA VAL A 275 -6.18 13.18 16.47
C VAL A 275 -5.93 13.31 14.97
N VAL A 276 -4.92 14.07 14.57
CA VAL A 276 -4.63 14.37 13.15
C VAL A 276 -3.95 13.22 12.42
N SER A 277 -3.47 12.21 13.10
CA SER A 277 -2.79 11.06 12.45
C SER A 277 -3.72 10.00 11.85
N SER A 278 -5.03 10.18 11.87
CA SER A 278 -5.97 9.16 11.40
C SER A 278 -6.95 9.58 10.31
N ILE A 279 -6.84 10.78 9.76
CA ILE A 279 -7.66 11.19 8.59
C ILE A 279 -6.83 11.12 7.31
N GLY A 280 -6.17 10.07 7.11
CA GLY A 280 -5.43 9.85 5.90
C GLY A 280 -5.71 8.50 5.37
N ILE A 281 -6.91 8.11 5.07
CA ILE A 281 -7.10 6.96 4.20
C ILE A 281 -8.61 6.78 4.00
N ILE A 282 -9.13 7.44 3.01
CA ILE A 282 -10.18 6.83 2.20
C ILE A 282 -9.46 6.23 1.01
N GLY A 283 -8.93 5.06 1.22
CA GLY A 283 -8.30 4.25 0.20
C GLY A 283 -8.09 2.89 0.82
N GLY A 284 -8.87 1.92 0.40
CA GLY A 284 -8.54 0.51 0.63
C GLY A 284 -7.19 0.18 0.01
N ALA A 285 -6.75 -1.06 0.12
CA ALA A 285 -5.46 -1.61 -0.31
C ALA A 285 -5.02 -1.30 -1.77
N ASP A 286 -5.77 -0.50 -2.51
CA ASP A 286 -5.58 -0.21 -3.94
C ASP A 286 -4.96 1.17 -4.24
N GLY A 287 -4.43 1.86 -3.24
CA GLY A 287 -3.80 3.18 -3.41
C GLY A 287 -4.80 4.34 -3.36
N PRO A 288 -4.33 5.61 -3.45
CA PRO A 288 -5.18 6.77 -3.35
C PRO A 288 -6.28 6.68 -4.40
N THR A 289 -7.52 6.77 -3.97
CA THR A 289 -8.67 6.81 -4.84
C THR A 289 -8.58 8.09 -5.67
N ALA A 290 -7.96 8.02 -6.84
CA ALA A 290 -8.35 8.91 -7.89
C ALA A 290 -9.85 8.68 -8.02
N LEU A 291 -10.67 9.72 -7.89
CA LEU A 291 -12.04 9.69 -8.33
C LEU A 291 -11.98 9.42 -9.84
N SER A 292 -11.83 8.15 -10.18
CA SER A 292 -12.03 7.66 -11.51
C SER A 292 -13.52 7.82 -11.76
N ILE A 293 -13.88 8.87 -12.44
CA ILE A 293 -15.12 8.87 -13.22
C ILE A 293 -14.85 7.81 -14.29
N SER A 294 -15.16 6.56 -13.99
CA SER A 294 -15.15 5.51 -14.98
C SER A 294 -16.35 5.75 -15.88
N SER A 295 -16.17 6.55 -16.92
CA SER A 295 -16.91 6.32 -18.15
C SER A 295 -16.50 4.90 -18.57
N LYS A 296 -17.48 4.02 -18.68
CA LYS A 296 -17.31 2.70 -19.31
C LYS A 296 -16.46 2.90 -20.56
N GLU A 297 -15.34 2.15 -20.61
CA GLU A 297 -14.44 2.11 -21.77
C GLU A 297 -15.11 2.52 -23.09
N LYS A 298 -14.62 3.57 -23.72
CA LYS A 298 -14.32 3.56 -25.16
C LYS A 298 -13.82 4.87 -25.74
N ASP A 299 -14.07 6.04 -25.15
CA ASP A 299 -13.61 7.27 -25.78
C ASP A 299 -12.57 7.97 -24.92
N LYS A 300 -11.31 7.92 -25.37
CA LYS A 300 -10.28 8.81 -24.83
C LYS A 300 -10.76 10.24 -25.11
N ILE A 301 -11.00 10.99 -24.04
CA ILE A 301 -11.32 12.40 -24.15
C ILE A 301 -10.00 13.12 -24.44
N TYR A 302 -9.98 13.95 -25.47
CA TYR A 302 -8.82 14.76 -25.87
C TYR A 302 -9.03 16.20 -25.44
N GLY A 303 -7.97 16.87 -25.05
CA GLY A 303 -8.00 18.26 -24.64
C GLY A 303 -7.73 19.23 -25.79
N LEU A 304 -7.38 20.47 -25.45
CA LEU A 304 -7.17 21.58 -26.39
C LEU A 304 -5.94 21.35 -27.32
N HIS A 305 -4.96 20.59 -26.85
CA HIS A 305 -3.76 20.23 -27.61
C HIS A 305 -3.88 18.88 -28.34
N HIS A 306 -5.10 18.31 -28.40
CA HIS A 306 -5.37 17.01 -29.01
C HIS A 306 -4.62 15.83 -28.36
N LEU A 307 -4.25 15.97 -27.08
CA LEU A 307 -3.63 14.93 -26.27
C LEU A 307 -4.66 14.33 -25.32
N PRO A 308 -4.43 13.11 -24.81
CA PRO A 308 -5.31 12.49 -23.83
C PRO A 308 -5.44 13.35 -22.56
N LEU A 309 -6.68 13.60 -22.14
CA LEU A 309 -6.98 14.32 -20.91
C LEU A 309 -6.82 13.41 -19.70
N HIS A 310 -6.20 13.97 -18.68
CA HIS A 310 -6.07 13.41 -17.34
C HIS A 310 -6.75 14.33 -16.34
N SER A 311 -7.12 13.83 -15.16
CA SER A 311 -7.66 14.66 -14.09
C SER A 311 -6.75 14.65 -12.86
N CYS A 312 -6.74 15.76 -12.14
CA CYS A 312 -6.11 15.87 -10.83
C CYS A 312 -6.98 16.74 -9.91
N ILE A 313 -6.65 16.70 -8.63
CA ILE A 313 -7.33 17.52 -7.62
C ILE A 313 -6.31 18.38 -6.88
N SER A 314 -6.76 19.56 -6.45
CA SER A 314 -5.98 20.45 -5.59
C SER A 314 -5.78 19.87 -4.20
N VAL A 315 -4.90 20.48 -3.43
CA VAL A 315 -4.86 20.32 -1.98
C VAL A 315 -6.22 20.76 -1.42
N PRO A 316 -6.88 19.93 -0.58
CA PRO A 316 -8.14 20.31 0.06
C PRO A 316 -7.98 21.53 0.97
N SER A 317 -8.96 22.43 0.95
CA SER A 317 -9.04 23.56 1.87
C SER A 317 -10.37 23.59 2.62
N ILE A 318 -10.39 24.21 3.81
CA ILE A 318 -11.63 24.41 4.59
C ILE A 318 -12.45 25.58 4.02
N GLN A 319 -11.78 26.53 3.39
CA GLN A 319 -12.41 27.71 2.81
C GLN A 319 -12.30 27.67 1.28
N LYS A 320 -13.36 28.03 0.59
CA LYS A 320 -13.33 28.23 -0.85
C LYS A 320 -12.62 29.56 -1.13
N GLU A 321 -11.49 29.46 -1.82
CA GLU A 321 -10.69 30.59 -2.26
C GLU A 321 -10.85 30.79 -3.78
N ASP A 322 -10.44 31.95 -4.30
CA ASP A 322 -10.42 32.17 -5.76
C ASP A 322 -9.30 31.39 -6.46
N MET A 323 -8.42 30.80 -5.69
CA MET A 323 -7.21 30.14 -6.13
C MET A 323 -7.05 28.80 -5.41
N ALA A 324 -6.70 27.77 -6.15
CA ALA A 324 -6.45 26.43 -5.60
C ALA A 324 -4.96 26.06 -5.72
N HIS A 325 -4.42 25.52 -4.64
CA HIS A 325 -3.04 25.04 -4.59
C HIS A 325 -2.92 23.59 -5.04
N PHE A 326 -1.98 23.31 -5.94
CA PHE A 326 -1.68 21.99 -6.46
C PHE A 326 -0.22 21.63 -6.18
N ILE A 327 0.01 20.35 -5.94
CA ILE A 327 1.36 19.81 -5.76
C ILE A 327 1.51 18.59 -6.63
N VAL A 328 2.46 18.61 -7.59
CA VAL A 328 2.93 17.39 -8.25
C VAL A 328 4.03 16.81 -7.38
N GLU A 329 3.69 15.79 -6.59
CA GLU A 329 4.65 15.12 -5.71
C GLU A 329 5.76 14.41 -6.49
N GLY A 330 5.41 13.80 -7.61
CA GLY A 330 6.37 13.07 -8.40
C GLY A 330 5.75 12.17 -9.47
N ILE A 331 6.56 11.24 -9.95
CA ILE A 331 6.19 10.24 -10.95
C ILE A 331 6.24 8.87 -10.30
N ASN A 332 5.11 8.16 -10.32
CA ASN A 332 5.08 6.74 -9.98
C ASN A 332 5.61 5.95 -11.18
N THR A 333 6.76 5.32 -11.03
CA THR A 333 7.34 4.41 -12.01
C THR A 333 7.33 2.96 -11.50
N ARG A 334 7.40 1.99 -12.40
CA ARG A 334 7.44 0.58 -12.03
C ARG A 334 8.84 0.19 -11.58
N LYS A 335 8.98 -0.17 -10.30
CA LYS A 335 10.24 -0.71 -9.74
C LYS A 335 10.38 -2.21 -10.03
N TYR A 336 9.31 -2.98 -9.77
CA TYR A 336 9.25 -4.41 -10.06
C TYR A 336 7.90 -4.75 -10.70
N GLY A 337 7.91 -5.65 -11.69
CA GLY A 337 6.69 -6.17 -12.29
C GLY A 337 5.92 -7.11 -11.36
N SER A 338 4.68 -7.42 -11.70
CA SER A 338 3.94 -8.50 -11.05
C SER A 338 4.65 -9.83 -11.28
N GLN A 339 4.65 -10.69 -10.27
CA GLN A 339 5.31 -11.99 -10.30
C GLN A 339 4.32 -13.08 -9.91
N GLU A 340 4.56 -14.30 -10.40
CA GLU A 340 3.81 -15.49 -10.02
C GLU A 340 4.74 -16.50 -9.36
N TYR A 341 4.32 -17.04 -8.22
CA TYR A 341 5.03 -18.08 -7.49
C TYR A 341 4.16 -19.31 -7.36
N ILE A 342 4.72 -20.47 -7.65
CA ILE A 342 4.04 -21.75 -7.56
C ILE A 342 4.79 -22.64 -6.59
N PHE A 343 4.17 -22.89 -5.45
CA PHE A 343 4.68 -23.78 -4.41
C PHE A 343 4.01 -25.15 -4.52
N ARG A 344 4.82 -26.19 -4.64
CA ARG A 344 4.33 -27.56 -4.71
C ARG A 344 4.86 -28.35 -3.52
N TYR A 345 3.96 -29.08 -2.87
CA TYR A 345 4.34 -30.02 -1.82
C TYR A 345 5.02 -31.24 -2.44
N LYS A 346 6.26 -31.47 -2.10
CA LYS A 346 6.97 -32.69 -2.43
C LYS A 346 6.78 -33.65 -1.24
N LYS A 347 6.25 -34.86 -1.49
CA LYS A 347 6.18 -35.93 -0.49
C LYS A 347 7.57 -36.35 -0.06
#